data_19131b2e5a755d10966092205ca022ae
#
_entry.id   19131b2e5a755d10966092205ca022ae
#
_cell.length_a   1.000
_cell.length_b   1.000
_cell.length_c   1.000
_cell.angle_alpha   90.00
_cell.angle_beta   90.00
_cell.angle_gamma   90.00
#
_symmetry.space_group_name_H-M   'P 1'
#
loop_
_entity.id
_entity.type
_entity.pdbx_description
1 polymer ?
#
loop_
_entity_poly.entity_id
_entity_poly.type
_entity_poly.pdbx_seq_one_letter_code
_entity_poly.pdbx_strand_id
1 'polypeptide(L)'
;MNTAVVKDQEFIIISSEVTNAAKGVVTEVFDDESFSLELKSSERYSVNEKVDLFAVSGSGVICLESELKSVDGKTLMVLKPFKEKDIQRREYLRVELNKNILIYTDEKTIRATVLDISAGGAAMITDTEMKKDFDYKFDITLEKDILISCKFRPIRVSLKEENKYFVSGKFTLIKNIDRVAIMQFCMKKTSENQNK
;
A
#
# COMPACT_ATOMS: atom_id res chain seq x y z
N MET A 1 -16.46 -6.36 13.19
CA MET A 1 -15.35 -7.30 13.03
C MET A 1 -14.27 -6.84 13.99
N ASN A 2 -13.86 -7.67 14.96
CA ASN A 2 -12.76 -7.27 15.84
C ASN A 2 -11.46 -7.44 15.06
N THR A 3 -10.88 -6.35 14.62
CA THR A 3 -9.50 -6.37 14.08
C THR A 3 -8.58 -6.45 15.29
N ALA A 4 -8.22 -7.66 15.67
CA ALA A 4 -7.32 -7.85 16.79
C ALA A 4 -5.96 -7.20 16.45
N VAL A 5 -5.50 -6.29 17.30
CA VAL A 5 -4.11 -5.83 17.29
C VAL A 5 -3.23 -7.03 17.58
N VAL A 6 -2.18 -7.24 16.80
CA VAL A 6 -1.28 -8.38 16.96
C VAL A 6 0.15 -7.93 17.21
N LYS A 7 0.92 -8.76 17.91
CA LYS A 7 2.36 -8.53 18.11
C LYS A 7 3.06 -8.38 16.75
N ASP A 8 4.11 -7.57 16.73
CA ASP A 8 4.93 -7.21 15.55
C ASP A 8 4.17 -6.42 14.45
N GLN A 9 2.94 -6.01 14.71
CA GLN A 9 2.21 -5.14 13.80
C GLN A 9 2.79 -3.72 13.83
N GLU A 10 3.02 -3.15 12.64
CA GLU A 10 3.49 -1.78 12.50
C GLU A 10 2.30 -0.81 12.45
N PHE A 11 2.41 0.27 13.24
CA PHE A 11 1.50 1.40 13.21
C PHE A 11 2.22 2.71 12.91
N ILE A 12 1.49 3.61 12.24
CA ILE A 12 1.78 5.04 12.26
C ILE A 12 0.86 5.63 13.32
N ILE A 13 1.42 6.25 14.36
CA ILE A 13 0.68 6.92 15.42
C ILE A 13 0.71 8.42 15.19
N ILE A 14 -0.46 9.06 15.29
CA ILE A 14 -0.64 10.51 15.15
C ILE A 14 -1.38 11.00 16.39
N SER A 15 -0.83 11.98 17.05
CA SER A 15 -1.51 12.68 18.13
C SER A 15 -2.60 13.59 17.58
N SER A 16 -3.74 13.67 18.28
CA SER A 16 -4.80 14.64 17.96
C SER A 16 -4.42 16.09 18.26
N GLU A 17 -3.42 16.30 19.10
CA GLU A 17 -2.98 17.63 19.57
C GLU A 17 -1.70 18.12 18.89
N VAL A 18 -0.92 17.20 18.27
CA VAL A 18 0.39 17.52 17.68
C VAL A 18 0.43 16.99 16.23
N THR A 19 0.97 17.78 15.33
CA THR A 19 1.08 17.44 13.89
C THR A 19 2.13 16.37 13.58
N ASN A 20 2.76 15.77 14.57
CA ASN A 20 3.84 14.81 14.40
C ASN A 20 3.30 13.38 14.26
N ALA A 21 3.77 12.68 13.23
CA ALA A 21 3.49 11.28 13.01
C ALA A 21 4.74 10.45 13.31
N ALA A 22 4.62 9.44 14.17
CA ALA A 22 5.68 8.49 14.46
C ALA A 22 5.33 7.10 13.94
N LYS A 23 6.35 6.28 13.67
CA LYS A 23 6.19 4.85 13.41
C LYS A 23 6.50 4.07 14.67
N GLY A 24 5.69 3.06 14.96
CA GLY A 24 5.90 2.15 16.06
C GLY A 24 5.55 0.72 15.69
N VAL A 25 6.01 -0.21 16.51
CA VAL A 25 5.76 -1.66 16.40
C VAL A 25 5.13 -2.14 17.70
N VAL A 26 4.09 -2.95 17.60
CA VAL A 26 3.46 -3.58 18.76
C VAL A 26 4.42 -4.62 19.35
N THR A 27 4.81 -4.44 20.60
CA THR A 27 5.72 -5.37 21.29
C THR A 27 4.97 -6.39 22.12
N GLU A 28 3.80 -6.01 22.65
CA GLU A 28 2.97 -6.88 23.49
C GLU A 28 1.50 -6.48 23.39
N VAL A 29 0.60 -7.47 23.47
CA VAL A 29 -0.85 -7.27 23.55
C VAL A 29 -1.33 -7.94 24.82
N PHE A 30 -2.16 -7.26 25.62
CA PHE A 30 -2.66 -7.69 26.90
C PHE A 30 -4.09 -8.21 26.82
N ASP A 31 -4.54 -8.93 27.85
CA ASP A 31 -5.87 -9.57 27.90
C ASP A 31 -7.03 -8.55 27.86
N ASP A 32 -6.79 -7.30 28.31
CA ASP A 32 -7.74 -6.20 28.22
C ASP A 32 -7.76 -5.51 26.85
N GLU A 33 -7.10 -6.10 25.86
CA GLU A 33 -6.92 -5.57 24.50
C GLU A 33 -6.14 -4.23 24.45
N SER A 34 -5.50 -3.82 25.56
CA SER A 34 -4.46 -2.79 25.54
C SER A 34 -3.17 -3.38 24.97
N PHE A 35 -2.24 -2.53 24.51
CA PHE A 35 -1.00 -3.00 23.91
C PHE A 35 0.15 -2.02 24.10
N SER A 36 1.37 -2.56 24.12
CA SER A 36 2.59 -1.77 24.10
C SER A 36 3.06 -1.51 22.68
N LEU A 37 3.39 -0.26 22.38
CA LEU A 37 3.92 0.19 21.09
C LEU A 37 5.31 0.81 21.29
N GLU A 38 6.34 0.26 20.65
CA GLU A 38 7.69 0.82 20.66
C GLU A 38 7.91 1.72 19.45
N LEU A 39 8.22 3.00 19.68
CA LEU A 39 8.46 3.99 18.62
C LEU A 39 9.83 3.81 17.97
N LYS A 40 9.89 3.94 16.64
CA LYS A 40 11.15 3.94 15.87
C LYS A 40 11.92 5.26 16.00
N SER A 41 11.25 6.35 16.35
CA SER A 41 11.82 7.69 16.54
C SER A 41 11.48 8.24 17.93
N SER A 42 12.23 9.25 18.38
CA SER A 42 11.99 9.89 19.67
C SER A 42 11.02 11.05 19.51
N GLU A 43 9.73 10.74 19.51
CA GLU A 43 8.67 11.74 19.52
C GLU A 43 8.12 11.92 20.91
N ARG A 44 7.55 13.09 21.21
CA ARG A 44 6.97 13.39 22.52
C ARG A 44 5.49 13.15 22.50
N TYR A 45 5.05 12.28 23.39
CA TYR A 45 3.64 12.00 23.68
C TYR A 45 3.39 12.21 25.17
N SER A 46 2.13 12.43 25.54
CA SER A 46 1.71 12.64 26.92
C SER A 46 0.74 11.54 27.37
N VAL A 47 0.68 11.29 28.67
CA VAL A 47 -0.32 10.39 29.28
C VAL A 47 -1.71 11.00 29.09
N ASN A 48 -2.71 10.14 28.84
CA ASN A 48 -4.09 10.49 28.51
C ASN A 48 -4.26 11.25 27.18
N GLU A 49 -3.23 11.27 26.34
CA GLU A 49 -3.31 11.84 25.00
C GLU A 49 -4.11 10.94 24.07
N LYS A 50 -5.03 11.54 23.31
CA LYS A 50 -5.78 10.82 22.27
C LYS A 50 -4.93 10.66 21.03
N VAL A 51 -4.95 9.47 20.48
CA VAL A 51 -4.11 9.10 19.34
C VAL A 51 -4.91 8.34 18.29
N ASP A 52 -4.56 8.61 17.04
CA ASP A 52 -4.99 7.82 15.89
C ASP A 52 -3.85 6.91 15.44
N LEU A 53 -4.12 5.61 15.37
CA LEU A 53 -3.17 4.60 14.93
C LEU A 53 -3.60 4.05 13.57
N PHE A 54 -2.68 4.05 12.61
CA PHE A 54 -2.93 3.60 11.25
C PHE A 54 -2.04 2.40 10.94
N ALA A 55 -2.65 1.27 10.60
CA ALA A 55 -1.95 0.08 10.12
C ALA A 55 -2.39 -0.27 8.70
N VAL A 56 -1.47 -0.80 7.91
CA VAL A 56 -1.80 -1.34 6.59
C VAL A 56 -2.37 -2.74 6.76
N SER A 57 -3.56 -2.96 6.25
CA SER A 57 -4.17 -4.29 6.11
C SER A 57 -4.13 -4.75 4.66
N GLY A 58 -4.45 -6.02 4.39
CA GLY A 58 -4.47 -6.58 3.04
C GLY A 58 -5.34 -5.79 2.04
N SER A 59 -6.46 -5.23 2.49
CA SER A 59 -7.45 -4.52 1.67
C SER A 59 -7.37 -3.00 1.77
N GLY A 60 -6.75 -2.44 2.83
CA GLY A 60 -6.79 -1.00 3.05
C GLY A 60 -5.89 -0.52 4.17
N VAL A 61 -6.37 0.42 4.94
CA VAL A 61 -5.73 0.94 6.14
C VAL A 61 -6.75 0.89 7.26
N ILE A 62 -6.39 0.27 8.35
CA ILE A 62 -7.16 0.30 9.59
C ILE A 62 -6.77 1.57 10.33
N CYS A 63 -7.75 2.31 10.81
CA CYS A 63 -7.58 3.42 11.73
C CYS A 63 -8.23 3.05 13.06
N LEU A 64 -7.43 3.10 14.13
CA LEU A 64 -7.86 2.87 15.50
C LEU A 64 -7.76 4.19 16.26
N GLU A 65 -8.85 4.64 16.86
CA GLU A 65 -8.84 5.78 17.77
C GLU A 65 -8.66 5.24 19.20
N SER A 66 -7.67 5.72 19.94
CA SER A 66 -7.34 5.28 21.29
C SER A 66 -6.76 6.40 22.15
N GLU A 67 -6.30 6.04 23.34
CA GLU A 67 -5.70 6.95 24.33
C GLU A 67 -4.46 6.27 24.95
N LEU A 68 -3.48 7.09 25.31
CA LEU A 68 -2.25 6.62 25.93
C LEU A 68 -2.42 6.48 27.45
N LYS A 69 -2.22 5.27 27.97
CA LYS A 69 -2.24 4.99 29.43
C LYS A 69 -0.96 5.40 30.12
N SER A 70 0.18 5.19 29.46
CA SER A 70 1.51 5.59 29.96
C SER A 70 2.48 5.81 28.81
N VAL A 71 3.52 6.60 29.08
CA VAL A 71 4.61 6.91 28.16
C VAL A 71 5.91 6.73 28.93
N ASP A 72 6.78 5.82 28.46
CA ASP A 72 8.11 5.58 29.00
C ASP A 72 9.16 5.59 27.89
N GLY A 73 9.81 6.73 27.70
CA GLY A 73 10.77 6.93 26.62
C GLY A 73 10.14 6.71 25.24
N LYS A 74 10.50 5.62 24.59
CA LYS A 74 9.94 5.21 23.27
C LYS A 74 8.78 4.23 23.39
N THR A 75 8.48 3.75 24.59
CA THR A 75 7.43 2.77 24.82
C THR A 75 6.15 3.47 25.21
N LEU A 76 5.11 3.25 24.44
CA LEU A 76 3.76 3.77 24.68
C LEU A 76 2.86 2.61 25.10
N MET A 77 2.15 2.76 26.21
CA MET A 77 1.04 1.88 26.56
C MET A 77 -0.25 2.48 25.98
N VAL A 78 -0.82 1.80 25.03
CA VAL A 78 -2.05 2.20 24.32
C VAL A 78 -3.23 1.45 24.92
N LEU A 79 -4.27 2.15 25.30
CA LEU A 79 -5.50 1.53 25.77
C LEU A 79 -6.21 0.75 24.66
N LYS A 80 -7.16 -0.11 25.00
CA LYS A 80 -8.07 -0.73 24.04
C LYS A 80 -8.67 0.36 23.15
N PRO A 81 -8.59 0.22 21.80
CA PRO A 81 -9.20 1.17 20.89
C PRO A 81 -10.72 1.29 21.14
N PHE A 82 -11.20 2.52 21.28
CA PHE A 82 -12.63 2.79 21.46
C PHE A 82 -13.37 2.97 20.13
N LYS A 83 -12.63 3.10 19.03
CA LYS A 83 -13.19 3.20 17.69
C LYS A 83 -12.26 2.60 16.65
N GLU A 84 -12.84 1.86 15.73
CA GLU A 84 -12.16 1.24 14.60
C GLU A 84 -12.84 1.66 13.30
N LYS A 85 -12.04 2.04 12.32
CA LYS A 85 -12.49 2.38 10.96
C LYS A 85 -11.61 1.68 9.94
N ASP A 86 -12.23 0.98 9.04
CA ASP A 86 -11.57 0.43 7.85
C ASP A 86 -11.58 1.50 6.75
N ILE A 87 -10.42 2.02 6.40
CA ILE A 87 -10.27 3.03 5.35
C ILE A 87 -9.87 2.31 4.06
N GLN A 88 -10.84 1.94 3.26
CA GLN A 88 -10.59 1.44 1.92
C GLN A 88 -10.06 2.58 1.03
N ARG A 89 -8.73 2.62 0.81
CA ARG A 89 -8.08 3.66 -0.03
C ARG A 89 -8.00 3.27 -1.49
N ARG A 90 -8.22 1.99 -1.82
CA ARG A 90 -8.09 1.50 -3.19
C ARG A 90 -9.46 1.32 -3.80
N GLU A 91 -9.70 2.03 -4.88
CA GLU A 91 -10.91 1.86 -5.69
C GLU A 91 -10.94 0.49 -6.37
N TYR A 92 -9.76 -0.09 -6.69
CA TYR A 92 -9.63 -1.35 -7.40
C TYR A 92 -8.75 -2.34 -6.64
N LEU A 93 -9.13 -3.62 -6.67
CA LEU A 93 -8.30 -4.74 -6.21
C LEU A 93 -6.98 -4.77 -6.97
N ARG A 94 -5.91 -5.14 -6.29
CA ARG A 94 -4.58 -5.36 -6.86
C ARG A 94 -4.16 -6.79 -6.66
N VAL A 95 -3.47 -7.32 -7.66
CA VAL A 95 -2.88 -8.66 -7.59
C VAL A 95 -1.45 -8.63 -8.10
N GLU A 96 -0.62 -9.46 -7.51
CA GLU A 96 0.74 -9.69 -8.00
C GLU A 96 0.70 -10.37 -9.37
N LEU A 97 1.59 -9.94 -10.25
CA LEU A 97 1.63 -10.43 -11.62
C LEU A 97 2.99 -10.97 -12.04
N ASN A 98 4.08 -10.29 -11.68
CA ASN A 98 5.47 -10.65 -12.01
C ASN A 98 5.69 -10.95 -13.50
N LYS A 99 5.25 -10.04 -14.37
CA LYS A 99 5.26 -10.21 -15.82
C LYS A 99 6.18 -9.22 -16.52
N ASN A 100 7.06 -9.74 -17.40
CA ASN A 100 7.93 -8.90 -18.23
C ASN A 100 7.15 -8.31 -19.40
N ILE A 101 7.34 -7.02 -19.63
CA ILE A 101 6.78 -6.26 -20.75
C ILE A 101 7.84 -5.35 -21.37
N LEU A 102 7.52 -4.85 -22.56
CA LEU A 102 8.24 -3.77 -23.22
C LEU A 102 7.37 -2.53 -23.29
N ILE A 103 7.95 -1.40 -22.93
CA ILE A 103 7.31 -0.09 -23.01
C ILE A 103 7.98 0.67 -24.15
N TYR A 104 7.19 1.13 -25.09
CA TYR A 104 7.68 1.81 -26.28
C TYR A 104 7.52 3.31 -26.11
N THR A 105 8.60 4.04 -26.38
CA THR A 105 8.60 5.49 -26.54
C THR A 105 9.10 5.82 -27.94
N ASP A 106 8.99 7.08 -28.35
CA ASP A 106 9.45 7.52 -29.66
C ASP A 106 10.99 7.42 -29.78
N GLU A 107 11.70 7.42 -28.64
CA GLU A 107 13.17 7.43 -28.61
C GLU A 107 13.78 6.05 -28.31
N LYS A 108 13.09 5.22 -27.49
CA LYS A 108 13.67 3.96 -26.99
C LYS A 108 12.61 2.97 -26.50
N THR A 109 13.08 1.75 -26.32
CA THR A 109 12.34 0.68 -25.65
C THR A 109 12.83 0.55 -24.22
N ILE A 110 11.91 0.52 -23.25
CA ILE A 110 12.18 0.32 -21.83
C ILE A 110 11.73 -1.10 -21.46
N ARG A 111 12.61 -1.85 -20.83
CA ARG A 111 12.25 -3.16 -20.26
C ARG A 111 11.64 -2.96 -18.89
N ALA A 112 10.52 -3.61 -18.64
CA ALA A 112 9.83 -3.54 -17.36
C ALA A 112 9.35 -4.91 -16.90
N THR A 113 9.38 -5.11 -15.58
CA THR A 113 8.70 -6.24 -14.92
C THR A 113 7.55 -5.66 -14.11
N VAL A 114 6.32 -5.93 -14.54
CA VAL A 114 5.10 -5.54 -13.79
C VAL A 114 5.01 -6.42 -12.56
N LEU A 115 5.06 -5.80 -11.38
CA LEU A 115 4.99 -6.48 -10.09
C LEU A 115 3.55 -6.72 -9.64
N ASP A 116 2.73 -5.69 -9.75
CA ASP A 116 1.30 -5.75 -9.47
C ASP A 116 0.49 -4.93 -10.47
N ILE A 117 -0.78 -5.30 -10.61
CA ILE A 117 -1.74 -4.61 -11.47
C ILE A 117 -3.10 -4.48 -10.79
N SER A 118 -3.80 -3.40 -11.11
CA SER A 118 -5.20 -3.17 -10.79
C SER A 118 -5.88 -2.46 -11.97
N ALA A 119 -7.20 -2.34 -11.95
CA ALA A 119 -7.93 -1.60 -12.98
C ALA A 119 -7.62 -0.08 -13.01
N GLY A 120 -6.96 0.46 -11.97
CA GLY A 120 -6.55 1.86 -11.91
C GLY A 120 -5.10 2.12 -12.32
N GLY A 121 -4.23 1.09 -12.33
CA GLY A 121 -2.81 1.27 -12.61
C GLY A 121 -1.96 0.04 -12.28
N ALA A 122 -0.64 0.23 -12.30
CA ALA A 122 0.33 -0.84 -12.06
C ALA A 122 1.56 -0.34 -11.26
N ALA A 123 2.28 -1.29 -10.68
CA ALA A 123 3.63 -1.09 -10.18
C ALA A 123 4.61 -2.00 -10.93
N MET A 124 5.81 -1.50 -11.19
CA MET A 124 6.80 -2.23 -11.99
C MET A 124 8.24 -1.86 -11.61
N ILE A 125 9.16 -2.72 -11.99
CA ILE A 125 10.60 -2.41 -12.04
C ILE A 125 10.97 -2.14 -13.49
N THR A 126 11.70 -1.06 -13.76
CA THR A 126 12.19 -0.68 -15.10
C THR A 126 13.70 -0.56 -15.11
N ASP A 127 14.32 -0.80 -16.25
CA ASP A 127 15.77 -0.61 -16.49
C ASP A 127 16.14 0.86 -16.77
N THR A 128 15.15 1.72 -16.84
CA THR A 128 15.30 3.13 -17.18
C THR A 128 14.41 3.98 -16.32
N GLU A 129 14.90 5.14 -15.89
CA GLU A 129 14.09 6.12 -15.17
C GLU A 129 12.95 6.64 -16.05
N MET A 130 11.72 6.61 -15.52
CA MET A 130 10.53 7.12 -16.19
C MET A 130 10.15 8.50 -15.65
N LYS A 131 9.82 9.44 -16.55
CA LYS A 131 9.38 10.80 -16.18
C LYS A 131 7.92 10.77 -15.68
N LYS A 132 7.64 11.44 -14.55
CA LYS A 132 6.32 11.46 -13.93
C LYS A 132 5.22 12.12 -14.77
N ASP A 133 5.59 13.13 -15.58
CA ASP A 133 4.62 13.93 -16.35
C ASP A 133 4.43 13.44 -17.78
N PHE A 134 4.89 12.22 -18.08
CA PHE A 134 4.84 11.65 -19.42
C PHE A 134 3.93 10.41 -19.44
N ASP A 135 3.12 10.27 -20.49
CA ASP A 135 2.28 9.09 -20.70
C ASP A 135 3.00 8.06 -21.55
N TYR A 136 3.23 6.89 -20.97
CA TYR A 136 3.87 5.75 -21.62
C TYR A 136 2.80 4.78 -22.14
N LYS A 137 3.01 4.30 -23.37
CA LYS A 137 2.19 3.25 -23.95
C LYS A 137 2.79 1.89 -23.63
N PHE A 138 2.01 0.95 -23.12
CA PHE A 138 2.42 -0.45 -23.06
C PHE A 138 1.25 -1.40 -23.27
N ASP A 139 1.62 -2.57 -23.73
CA ASP A 139 0.72 -3.69 -23.93
C ASP A 139 1.05 -4.77 -22.90
N ILE A 140 0.03 -5.33 -22.28
CA ILE A 140 0.19 -6.43 -21.34
C ILE A 140 -0.82 -7.52 -21.63
N THR A 141 -0.34 -8.75 -21.79
CA THR A 141 -1.22 -9.90 -21.93
C THR A 141 -1.53 -10.45 -20.54
N LEU A 142 -2.78 -10.53 -20.17
CA LEU A 142 -3.25 -11.24 -18.99
C LEU A 142 -3.40 -12.74 -19.29
N GLU A 143 -4.14 -13.48 -18.49
CA GLU A 143 -4.42 -14.89 -18.79
C GLU A 143 -5.20 -15.07 -20.11
N LYS A 144 -4.98 -16.22 -20.78
CA LYS A 144 -5.73 -16.63 -21.98
C LYS A 144 -5.71 -15.63 -23.12
N ASP A 145 -4.55 -15.04 -23.39
CA ASP A 145 -4.33 -14.14 -24.53
C ASP A 145 -5.14 -12.85 -24.54
N ILE A 146 -5.66 -12.41 -23.40
CA ILE A 146 -6.31 -11.10 -23.26
C ILE A 146 -5.22 -10.04 -23.29
N LEU A 147 -5.06 -9.37 -24.44
CA LEU A 147 -4.13 -8.27 -24.62
C LEU A 147 -4.79 -6.95 -24.16
N ILE A 148 -4.17 -6.30 -23.21
CA ILE A 148 -4.55 -4.97 -22.71
C ILE A 148 -3.58 -3.94 -23.26
N SER A 149 -4.12 -2.92 -23.95
CA SER A 149 -3.35 -1.77 -24.41
C SER A 149 -3.74 -0.52 -23.65
N CYS A 150 -2.78 0.17 -23.03
CA CYS A 150 -3.08 1.32 -22.20
C CYS A 150 -1.98 2.39 -22.24
N LYS A 151 -2.33 3.62 -21.80
CA LYS A 151 -1.36 4.64 -21.40
C LYS A 151 -1.23 4.67 -19.90
N PHE A 152 0.00 4.76 -19.44
CA PHE A 152 0.40 4.73 -18.04
C PHE A 152 1.20 5.97 -17.70
N ARG A 153 0.83 6.66 -16.62
CA ARG A 153 1.57 7.82 -16.09
C ARG A 153 2.18 7.47 -14.76
N PRO A 154 3.52 7.53 -14.63
CA PRO A 154 4.19 7.37 -13.36
C PRO A 154 3.76 8.44 -12.35
N ILE A 155 3.47 8.00 -11.12
CA ILE A 155 3.20 8.87 -9.97
C ILE A 155 4.40 8.86 -9.03
N ARG A 156 4.96 7.66 -8.79
CA ARG A 156 6.14 7.46 -7.96
C ARG A 156 7.22 6.78 -8.79
N VAL A 157 8.42 7.35 -8.74
CA VAL A 157 9.63 6.79 -9.32
C VAL A 157 10.73 6.86 -8.26
N SER A 158 11.39 5.76 -7.98
CA SER A 158 12.49 5.68 -7.02
C SER A 158 13.54 4.67 -7.48
N LEU A 159 14.81 5.05 -7.36
CA LEU A 159 15.94 4.16 -7.60
C LEU A 159 15.91 3.04 -6.55
N LYS A 160 16.05 1.80 -6.99
CA LYS A 160 16.13 0.61 -6.12
C LYS A 160 17.54 0.06 -6.05
N GLU A 161 18.16 -0.13 -7.21
CA GLU A 161 19.50 -0.63 -7.43
C GLU A 161 20.08 0.09 -8.63
N GLU A 162 21.37 -0.11 -8.91
CA GLU A 162 21.98 0.44 -10.11
C GLU A 162 21.18 0.04 -11.36
N ASN A 163 20.72 1.05 -12.13
CA ASN A 163 19.89 0.88 -13.32
C ASN A 163 18.56 0.12 -13.11
N LYS A 164 18.02 0.12 -11.87
CA LYS A 164 16.70 -0.43 -11.60
C LYS A 164 15.83 0.57 -10.83
N TYR A 165 14.71 0.91 -11.41
CA TYR A 165 13.78 1.89 -10.87
C TYR A 165 12.45 1.22 -10.50
N PHE A 166 12.01 1.44 -9.27
CA PHE A 166 10.63 1.14 -8.91
C PHE A 166 9.73 2.27 -9.40
N VAL A 167 8.74 1.92 -10.20
CA VAL A 167 7.77 2.85 -10.78
C VAL A 167 6.37 2.38 -10.43
N SER A 168 5.55 3.27 -9.87
CA SER A 168 4.13 3.03 -9.74
C SER A 168 3.34 4.20 -10.29
N GLY A 169 2.18 3.91 -10.90
CA GLY A 169 1.42 4.94 -11.56
C GLY A 169 -0.01 4.50 -11.90
N LYS A 170 -0.70 5.36 -12.63
CA LYS A 170 -2.10 5.18 -13.02
C LYS A 170 -2.26 5.02 -14.52
N PHE A 171 -3.30 4.33 -14.94
CA PHE A 171 -3.74 4.33 -16.33
C PHE A 171 -4.45 5.64 -16.65
N THR A 172 -3.92 6.39 -17.61
CA THR A 172 -4.49 7.66 -18.09
C THR A 172 -5.41 7.44 -19.28
N LEU A 173 -5.15 6.41 -20.08
CA LEU A 173 -5.99 5.97 -21.18
C LEU A 173 -6.05 4.45 -21.21
N ILE A 174 -7.24 3.90 -20.99
CA ILE A 174 -7.55 2.48 -21.07
C ILE A 174 -8.99 2.32 -21.54
N LYS A 175 -9.24 1.39 -22.44
CA LYS A 175 -10.61 1.10 -22.89
C LYS A 175 -11.42 0.50 -21.75
N ASN A 176 -12.72 0.79 -21.67
CA ASN A 176 -13.58 0.25 -20.61
C ASN A 176 -13.60 -1.28 -20.61
N ILE A 177 -13.58 -1.93 -21.77
CA ILE A 177 -13.54 -3.39 -21.89
C ILE A 177 -12.25 -3.95 -21.26
N ASP A 178 -11.11 -3.30 -21.49
CA ASP A 178 -9.81 -3.69 -20.94
C ASP A 178 -9.78 -3.49 -19.43
N ARG A 179 -10.38 -2.38 -18.93
CA ARG A 179 -10.53 -2.13 -17.48
C ARG A 179 -11.35 -3.22 -16.80
N VAL A 180 -12.48 -3.62 -17.40
CA VAL A 180 -13.33 -4.71 -16.90
C VAL A 180 -12.55 -6.04 -16.90
N ALA A 181 -11.79 -6.32 -17.96
CA ALA A 181 -10.96 -7.53 -18.03
C ALA A 181 -9.92 -7.60 -16.90
N ILE A 182 -9.25 -6.46 -16.58
CA ILE A 182 -8.33 -6.40 -15.44
C ILE A 182 -9.08 -6.62 -14.12
N MET A 183 -10.27 -6.03 -13.93
CA MET A 183 -11.06 -6.24 -12.72
C MET A 183 -11.40 -7.72 -12.52
N GLN A 184 -11.90 -8.38 -13.55
CA GLN A 184 -12.23 -9.82 -13.52
C GLN A 184 -11.01 -10.68 -13.22
N PHE A 185 -9.87 -10.37 -13.84
CA PHE A 185 -8.60 -11.03 -13.57
C PHE A 185 -8.19 -10.88 -12.10
N CYS A 186 -8.25 -9.66 -11.54
CA CYS A 186 -7.92 -9.40 -10.15
C CYS A 186 -8.86 -10.14 -9.18
N MET A 187 -10.17 -10.15 -9.45
CA MET A 187 -11.15 -10.88 -8.63
C MET A 187 -10.86 -12.38 -8.63
N LYS A 188 -10.63 -12.96 -9.81
CA LYS A 188 -10.30 -14.38 -9.95
C LYS A 188 -9.04 -14.76 -9.16
N LYS A 189 -7.95 -13.98 -9.32
CA LYS A 189 -6.68 -14.24 -8.61
C LYS A 189 -6.82 -14.10 -7.11
N THR A 190 -7.59 -13.14 -6.62
CA THR A 190 -7.85 -12.98 -5.18
C THR A 190 -8.61 -14.17 -4.62
N SER A 191 -9.63 -14.68 -5.33
CA SER A 191 -10.39 -15.86 -4.91
C SER A 191 -9.53 -17.14 -4.91
N GLU A 192 -8.65 -17.32 -5.91
CA GLU A 192 -7.72 -18.45 -5.97
C GLU A 192 -6.73 -18.46 -4.79
N ASN A 193 -6.29 -17.28 -4.33
CA ASN A 193 -5.35 -17.14 -3.21
C ASN A 193 -6.02 -17.34 -1.83
N GLN A 194 -7.33 -17.13 -1.71
CA GLN A 194 -8.07 -17.37 -0.47
C GLN A 194 -8.40 -18.85 -0.25
N ASN A 195 -8.31 -19.66 -1.29
CA ASN A 195 -8.60 -21.10 -1.25
C ASN A 195 -7.33 -21.98 -1.10
N LYS A 196 -6.17 -21.37 -0.87
CA LYS A 196 -4.90 -22.04 -0.57
C LYS A 196 -4.52 -21.83 0.89
#